data_131239a3f8b74b03e916e0cded7e6127
#
_entry.id   131239a3f8b74b03e916e0cded7e6127
#
_cell.length_a   1.000
_cell.length_b   1.000
_cell.length_c   1.000
_cell.angle_alpha   90.00
_cell.angle_beta   90.00
_cell.angle_gamma   90.00
#
_symmetry.space_group_name_H-M   'P 1'
#
loop_
_entity.id
_entity.type
_entity.pdbx_description
1 polymer ?
#
loop_
_entity_poly.entity_id
_entity_poly.type
_entity_poly.pdbx_seq_one_letter_code
_entity_poly.pdbx_strand_id
1 'polypeptide(L)'
;MIRLVRICIAPAALLVFSSCSSLKMDHVDFGWPVESVVTVSNTNKIEDLRYSVSAWVAGLAQEEFQDSTALHGAKLRLLRSSEGYYFLTGPRFKHVYVFSPGPSSLILNKSIPVAEGGLRNPALNQRIPFVELVDGDNFHVLLTSDDIVEVKK
;
A
#
# COMPACT_ATOMS: atom_id res chain seq x y z
N MET A 1 2.12 -31.67 -79.63
CA MET A 1 1.04 -31.01 -78.89
C MET A 1 1.32 -31.14 -77.40
N ILE A 2 1.89 -30.14 -76.81
CA ILE A 2 2.22 -30.13 -75.34
C ILE A 2 1.28 -29.17 -74.66
N ARG A 3 0.37 -29.72 -73.81
CA ARG A 3 -0.57 -28.91 -72.98
C ARG A 3 0.12 -28.43 -71.72
N LEU A 4 0.34 -27.15 -71.61
CA LEU A 4 0.83 -26.48 -70.42
C LEU A 4 -0.31 -26.43 -69.37
N VAL A 5 -0.13 -27.15 -68.28
CA VAL A 5 -0.97 -27.02 -67.09
C VAL A 5 -0.46 -25.84 -66.26
N ARG A 6 -1.22 -24.75 -66.16
CA ARG A 6 -0.96 -23.63 -65.29
C ARG A 6 -1.46 -23.97 -63.88
N ILE A 7 -0.54 -24.19 -62.94
CA ILE A 7 -0.84 -24.34 -61.53
C ILE A 7 -0.95 -22.92 -60.97
N CYS A 8 -2.18 -22.49 -60.60
CA CYS A 8 -2.39 -21.27 -59.81
C CYS A 8 -2.10 -21.58 -58.35
N ILE A 9 -0.98 -21.07 -57.87
CA ILE A 9 -0.65 -21.05 -56.42
C ILE A 9 -1.28 -19.81 -55.86
N ALA A 10 -2.38 -19.97 -55.07
CA ALA A 10 -2.99 -18.90 -54.29
C ALA A 10 -2.15 -18.72 -53.01
N PRO A 11 -1.68 -17.50 -52.68
CA PRO A 11 -1.05 -17.26 -51.39
C PRO A 11 -2.14 -17.22 -50.29
N ALA A 12 -2.11 -18.21 -49.42
CA ALA A 12 -2.89 -18.19 -48.18
C ALA A 12 -2.31 -17.11 -47.24
N ALA A 13 -2.97 -15.95 -47.21
CA ALA A 13 -2.64 -14.90 -46.25
C ALA A 13 -3.02 -15.38 -44.84
N LEU A 14 -2.02 -15.78 -44.07
CA LEU A 14 -2.18 -16.01 -42.62
C LEU A 14 -2.44 -14.66 -41.92
N LEU A 15 -3.71 -14.34 -41.67
CA LEU A 15 -4.10 -13.26 -40.77
C LEU A 15 -3.82 -13.70 -39.33
N VAL A 16 -2.64 -13.33 -38.81
CA VAL A 16 -2.32 -13.46 -37.40
C VAL A 16 -3.11 -12.37 -36.67
N PHE A 17 -4.27 -12.71 -36.14
CA PHE A 17 -4.98 -11.88 -35.19
C PHE A 17 -4.18 -11.88 -33.87
N SER A 18 -3.28 -10.92 -33.69
CA SER A 18 -2.75 -10.60 -32.38
C SER A 18 -3.87 -9.96 -31.56
N SER A 19 -4.62 -10.78 -30.86
CA SER A 19 -5.58 -10.32 -29.86
C SER A 19 -4.77 -9.78 -28.67
N CYS A 20 -4.40 -8.49 -28.72
CA CYS A 20 -3.99 -7.76 -27.54
C CYS A 20 -5.22 -7.65 -26.61
N SER A 21 -5.38 -8.59 -25.70
CA SER A 21 -6.30 -8.43 -24.58
C SER A 21 -5.71 -7.35 -23.66
N SER A 22 -6.11 -6.11 -23.84
CA SER A 22 -5.86 -5.07 -22.85
C SER A 22 -6.63 -5.45 -21.59
N LEU A 23 -5.95 -5.84 -20.53
CA LEU A 23 -6.51 -5.94 -19.20
C LEU A 23 -6.93 -4.52 -18.80
N LYS A 24 -8.23 -4.22 -18.91
CA LYS A 24 -8.80 -3.02 -18.38
C LYS A 24 -8.95 -3.25 -16.89
N MET A 25 -8.09 -2.62 -16.09
CA MET A 25 -8.29 -2.57 -14.65
C MET A 25 -9.47 -1.63 -14.42
N ASP A 26 -10.63 -2.19 -14.10
CA ASP A 26 -11.73 -1.40 -13.61
C ASP A 26 -11.29 -0.74 -12.30
N HIS A 27 -11.60 0.55 -12.17
CA HIS A 27 -11.37 1.27 -10.93
C HIS A 27 -12.22 0.61 -9.85
N VAL A 28 -11.60 -0.24 -9.03
CA VAL A 28 -12.27 -0.85 -7.90
C VAL A 28 -12.49 0.26 -6.89
N ASP A 29 -13.74 0.69 -6.74
CA ASP A 29 -14.14 1.54 -5.64
C ASP A 29 -14.00 0.72 -4.35
N PHE A 30 -12.90 0.94 -3.63
CA PHE A 30 -12.70 0.37 -2.29
C PHE A 30 -13.60 1.12 -1.30
N GLY A 31 -14.91 1.02 -1.44
CA GLY A 31 -15.91 1.74 -0.67
C GLY A 31 -15.86 1.55 0.85
N TRP A 32 -15.00 0.62 1.33
CA TRP A 32 -14.68 0.40 2.73
C TRP A 32 -13.20 0.05 2.89
N PRO A 33 -12.30 1.02 2.88
CA PRO A 33 -10.91 0.75 3.17
C PRO A 33 -10.79 0.37 4.65
N VAL A 34 -10.72 -0.92 4.89
CA VAL A 34 -10.44 -1.50 6.20
C VAL A 34 -8.93 -1.57 6.33
N GLU A 35 -8.40 -1.16 7.47
CA GLU A 35 -6.98 -1.32 7.75
C GLU A 35 -6.54 -2.78 7.62
N SER A 36 -5.31 -2.98 7.20
CA SER A 36 -4.63 -4.27 7.25
C SER A 36 -3.78 -4.35 8.49
N VAL A 37 -3.82 -5.50 9.15
CA VAL A 37 -2.89 -5.82 10.23
C VAL A 37 -1.79 -6.71 9.67
N VAL A 38 -0.60 -6.15 9.53
CA VAL A 38 0.56 -6.83 8.95
C VAL A 38 1.55 -7.24 10.04
N THR A 39 2.07 -8.45 9.97
CA THR A 39 3.07 -8.93 10.94
C THR A 39 4.47 -8.75 10.36
N VAL A 40 5.37 -8.18 11.16
CA VAL A 40 6.77 -8.03 10.78
C VAL A 40 7.50 -9.36 10.92
N SER A 41 8.12 -9.81 9.84
CA SER A 41 8.94 -11.03 9.84
C SER A 41 10.26 -10.83 10.59
N ASN A 42 10.95 -11.94 10.89
CA ASN A 42 12.29 -11.90 11.48
C ASN A 42 13.36 -11.28 10.55
N THR A 43 13.00 -11.03 9.30
CA THR A 43 13.86 -10.31 8.33
C THR A 43 13.44 -8.85 8.16
N ASN A 44 12.68 -8.29 9.10
CA ASN A 44 12.16 -6.91 9.04
C ASN A 44 11.29 -6.60 7.82
N LYS A 45 10.61 -7.59 7.27
CA LYS A 45 9.74 -7.44 6.11
C LYS A 45 8.28 -7.52 6.53
N ILE A 46 7.46 -6.65 5.96
CA ILE A 46 5.99 -6.75 5.98
C ILE A 46 5.47 -7.11 4.60
N GLU A 47 4.38 -7.83 4.54
CA GLU A 47 3.68 -8.17 3.32
C GLU A 47 2.17 -8.00 3.52
N ASP A 48 1.53 -7.33 2.57
CA ASP A 48 0.09 -7.22 2.50
C ASP A 48 -0.39 -7.61 1.09
N LEU A 49 -1.11 -8.72 1.01
CA LEU A 49 -1.60 -9.25 -0.26
C LEU A 49 -2.76 -8.41 -0.83
N ARG A 50 -3.53 -7.73 0.04
CA ARG A 50 -4.66 -6.90 -0.38
C ARG A 50 -4.20 -5.72 -1.22
N TYR A 51 -3.14 -5.07 -0.77
CA TYR A 51 -2.56 -3.91 -1.46
C TYR A 51 -1.38 -4.28 -2.35
N SER A 52 -1.00 -5.57 -2.40
CA SER A 52 0.21 -6.04 -3.08
C SER A 52 1.46 -5.29 -2.63
N VAL A 53 1.54 -4.97 -1.33
CA VAL A 53 2.65 -4.25 -0.73
C VAL A 53 3.62 -5.23 -0.09
N SER A 54 4.90 -5.02 -0.37
CA SER A 54 6.01 -5.69 0.31
C SER A 54 7.06 -4.64 0.63
N ALA A 55 7.38 -4.47 1.93
CA ALA A 55 8.28 -3.40 2.37
C ALA A 55 9.20 -3.84 3.51
N TRP A 56 10.37 -3.22 3.58
CA TRP A 56 11.34 -3.37 4.67
C TRP A 56 11.12 -2.28 5.70
N VAL A 57 10.95 -2.66 6.97
CA VAL A 57 10.63 -1.75 8.07
C VAL A 57 11.76 -1.58 9.08
N ALA A 58 12.96 -2.10 8.80
CA ALA A 58 14.13 -1.95 9.69
C ALA A 58 14.48 -0.48 9.95
N GLY A 59 14.34 0.39 8.94
CA GLY A 59 14.57 1.82 9.08
C GLY A 59 13.60 2.48 10.06
N LEU A 60 12.31 2.08 10.01
CA LEU A 60 11.29 2.58 10.94
C LEU A 60 11.57 2.10 12.37
N ALA A 61 11.96 0.83 12.52
CA ALA A 61 12.33 0.28 13.81
C ALA A 61 13.53 1.04 14.42
N GLN A 62 14.53 1.36 13.60
CA GLN A 62 15.68 2.13 14.04
C GLN A 62 15.32 3.56 14.44
N GLU A 63 14.42 4.21 13.71
CA GLU A 63 13.93 5.57 14.01
C GLU A 63 13.13 5.62 15.31
N GLU A 64 12.17 4.69 15.48
CA GLU A 64 11.24 4.68 16.62
C GLU A 64 11.89 4.17 17.92
N PHE A 65 12.75 3.15 17.82
CA PHE A 65 13.20 2.37 18.98
C PHE A 65 14.72 2.35 19.16
N GLN A 66 15.49 2.93 18.25
CA GLN A 66 16.94 2.84 18.21
C GLN A 66 17.47 1.39 18.09
N ASP A 67 16.61 0.49 17.62
CA ASP A 67 16.89 -0.93 17.43
C ASP A 67 16.16 -1.43 16.18
N SER A 68 16.89 -1.81 15.14
CA SER A 68 16.34 -2.28 13.88
C SER A 68 15.55 -3.59 13.98
N THR A 69 15.69 -4.33 15.08
CA THR A 69 15.02 -5.61 15.32
C THR A 69 13.81 -5.50 16.25
N ALA A 70 13.56 -4.32 16.81
CA ALA A 70 12.52 -4.07 17.81
C ALA A 70 11.09 -4.40 17.34
N LEU A 71 10.89 -4.51 16.03
CA LEU A 71 9.60 -4.81 15.41
C LEU A 71 9.40 -6.30 15.06
N HIS A 72 10.36 -7.19 15.27
CA HIS A 72 10.19 -8.60 14.95
C HIS A 72 8.94 -9.19 15.62
N GLY A 73 8.04 -9.78 14.83
CA GLY A 73 6.76 -10.32 15.29
C GLY A 73 5.71 -9.28 15.66
N ALA A 74 6.01 -7.99 15.59
CA ALA A 74 5.05 -6.93 15.87
C ALA A 74 3.95 -6.88 14.80
N LYS A 75 2.75 -6.46 15.23
CA LYS A 75 1.61 -6.22 14.34
C LYS A 75 1.50 -4.72 14.06
N LEU A 76 1.71 -4.35 12.81
CA LEU A 76 1.56 -2.97 12.36
C LEU A 76 0.20 -2.77 11.68
N ARG A 77 -0.27 -1.54 11.67
CA ARG A 77 -1.50 -1.09 11.03
C ARG A 77 -1.15 -0.43 9.72
N LEU A 78 -1.74 -0.88 8.63
CA LEU A 78 -1.55 -0.35 7.29
C LEU A 78 -2.90 0.00 6.68
N LEU A 79 -3.07 1.24 6.22
CA LEU A 79 -4.27 1.71 5.54
C LEU A 79 -3.88 2.47 4.28
N ARG A 80 -4.54 2.16 3.17
CA ARG A 80 -4.45 2.99 1.96
C ARG A 80 -5.60 3.98 1.96
N SER A 81 -5.28 5.28 1.92
CA SER A 81 -6.29 6.35 1.86
C SER A 81 -7.00 6.41 0.50
N SER A 82 -8.11 7.13 0.43
CA SER A 82 -8.83 7.42 -0.83
C SER A 82 -7.98 8.17 -1.85
N GLU A 83 -6.98 8.92 -1.40
CA GLU A 83 -6.03 9.64 -2.25
C GLU A 83 -4.86 8.77 -2.75
N GLY A 84 -4.78 7.51 -2.27
CA GLY A 84 -3.77 6.55 -2.70
C GLY A 84 -2.51 6.50 -1.84
N TYR A 85 -2.39 7.30 -0.78
CA TYR A 85 -1.30 7.23 0.18
C TYR A 85 -1.47 6.05 1.13
N TYR A 86 -0.35 5.52 1.62
CA TYR A 86 -0.34 4.44 2.60
C TYR A 86 0.09 4.98 3.95
N PHE A 87 -0.72 4.76 4.97
CA PHE A 87 -0.47 5.13 6.35
C PHE A 87 -0.06 3.90 7.13
N LEU A 88 1.07 3.96 7.80
CA LEU A 88 1.63 2.86 8.60
C LEU A 88 1.94 3.34 10.01
N THR A 89 1.50 2.59 11.00
CA THR A 89 1.84 2.81 12.40
C THR A 89 1.75 1.50 13.19
N GLY A 90 2.04 1.52 14.47
CA GLY A 90 1.96 0.34 15.31
C GLY A 90 2.02 0.66 16.80
N PRO A 91 1.87 -0.34 17.67
CA PRO A 91 2.04 -0.17 19.11
C PRO A 91 3.43 0.38 19.44
N ARG A 92 3.51 1.32 20.37
CA ARG A 92 4.69 2.06 20.83
C ARG A 92 5.28 3.05 19.82
N PHE A 93 4.74 3.16 18.59
CA PHE A 93 5.16 4.17 17.63
C PHE A 93 4.80 5.56 18.15
N LYS A 94 5.68 6.52 17.92
CA LYS A 94 5.43 7.94 18.17
C LYS A 94 4.89 8.64 16.93
N HIS A 95 5.06 8.01 15.76
CA HIS A 95 4.72 8.59 14.46
C HIS A 95 3.73 7.72 13.69
N VAL A 96 3.04 8.36 12.76
CA VAL A 96 2.40 7.71 11.61
C VAL A 96 3.26 8.01 10.38
N TYR A 97 3.68 6.96 9.70
CA TYR A 97 4.47 7.07 8.48
C TYR A 97 3.56 7.07 7.27
N VAL A 98 3.72 8.06 6.40
CA VAL A 98 2.93 8.21 5.17
C VAL A 98 3.82 7.93 3.97
N PHE A 99 3.36 7.02 3.12
CA PHE A 99 4.08 6.64 1.91
C PHE A 99 3.24 6.95 0.68
N SER A 100 3.90 7.38 -0.39
CA SER A 100 3.33 7.43 -1.74
C SER A 100 3.72 6.17 -2.53
N PRO A 101 2.85 5.69 -3.45
CA PRO A 101 3.21 4.61 -4.34
C PRO A 101 4.27 5.07 -5.35
N GLY A 102 5.38 4.33 -5.45
CA GLY A 102 6.36 4.46 -6.52
C GLY A 102 6.19 3.36 -7.58
N PRO A 103 7.00 3.34 -8.63
CA PRO A 103 6.89 2.37 -9.73
C PRO A 103 7.04 0.91 -9.29
N SER A 104 7.82 0.65 -8.24
CA SER A 104 8.08 -0.71 -7.72
C SER A 104 8.27 -0.73 -6.19
N SER A 105 7.99 0.37 -5.50
CA SER A 105 8.21 0.49 -4.05
C SER A 105 7.28 1.54 -3.45
N LEU A 106 7.17 1.52 -2.12
CA LEU A 106 6.62 2.63 -1.36
C LEU A 106 7.73 3.65 -1.08
N ILE A 107 7.44 4.92 -1.30
CA ILE A 107 8.34 6.04 -1.05
C ILE A 107 7.86 6.75 0.20
N LEU A 108 8.72 6.86 1.23
CA LEU A 108 8.39 7.60 2.44
C LEU A 108 8.19 9.09 2.10
N ASN A 109 6.99 9.58 2.36
CA ASN A 109 6.59 10.95 2.08
C ASN A 109 6.72 11.82 3.33
N LYS A 110 6.23 11.30 4.45
CA LYS A 110 6.16 12.03 5.71
C LYS A 110 6.22 11.09 6.91
N SER A 111 6.79 11.59 8.00
CA SER A 111 6.71 11.04 9.35
C SER A 111 5.95 12.06 10.20
N ILE A 112 4.74 11.73 10.63
CA ILE A 112 3.84 12.63 11.35
C ILE A 112 3.90 12.27 12.84
N PRO A 113 4.41 13.15 13.73
CA PRO A 113 4.42 12.89 15.16
C PRO A 113 3.00 12.95 15.73
N VAL A 114 2.56 11.89 16.41
CA VAL A 114 1.19 11.77 16.93
C VAL A 114 1.14 11.55 18.45
N ALA A 115 2.15 10.90 19.02
CA ALA A 115 2.12 10.53 20.44
C ALA A 115 3.55 10.48 21.03
N GLU A 116 3.95 11.47 21.83
CA GLU A 116 5.30 11.50 22.46
C GLU A 116 5.61 10.24 23.29
N GLY A 117 4.61 9.71 24.00
CA GLY A 117 4.74 8.50 24.82
C GLY A 117 4.58 7.19 24.05
N GLY A 118 4.34 7.27 22.74
CA GLY A 118 4.02 6.13 21.89
C GLY A 118 2.57 5.65 22.00
N LEU A 119 2.06 5.16 20.90
CA LEU A 119 0.69 4.62 20.78
C LEU A 119 0.56 3.29 21.56
N ARG A 120 -0.58 3.04 22.16
CA ARG A 120 -0.84 1.81 22.93
C ARG A 120 -1.49 0.73 22.09
N ASN A 121 -2.62 1.08 21.47
CA ASN A 121 -3.40 0.16 20.63
C ASN A 121 -3.98 0.92 19.44
N PRO A 122 -3.13 1.35 18.49
CA PRO A 122 -3.56 2.16 17.37
C PRO A 122 -4.46 1.38 16.41
N ALA A 123 -5.41 2.10 15.82
CA ALA A 123 -6.21 1.67 14.69
C ALA A 123 -6.34 2.81 13.68
N LEU A 124 -6.42 2.47 12.40
CA LEU A 124 -6.57 3.43 11.30
C LEU A 124 -7.93 3.25 10.63
N ASN A 125 -8.70 4.32 10.53
CA ASN A 125 -9.99 4.36 9.87
C ASN A 125 -10.00 5.35 8.71
N GLN A 126 -10.69 5.00 7.64
CA GLN A 126 -10.94 5.97 6.57
C GLN A 126 -12.06 6.93 6.99
N ARG A 127 -11.77 8.24 6.93
CA ARG A 127 -12.72 9.34 7.16
C ARG A 127 -12.61 10.37 6.05
N ILE A 128 -13.03 10.01 4.86
CA ILE A 128 -12.82 10.79 3.63
C ILE A 128 -13.11 12.29 3.85
N PRO A 129 -12.17 13.16 3.50
CA PRO A 129 -10.89 12.93 2.81
C PRO A 129 -9.73 12.51 3.72
N PHE A 130 -9.92 12.41 5.03
CA PHE A 130 -8.90 12.16 6.04
C PHE A 130 -8.73 10.68 6.37
N VAL A 131 -7.64 10.37 7.04
CA VAL A 131 -7.44 9.14 7.79
C VAL A 131 -7.55 9.46 9.28
N GLU A 132 -8.38 8.73 10.01
CA GLU A 132 -8.52 8.84 11.46
C GLU A 132 -7.60 7.81 12.13
N LEU A 133 -6.69 8.29 12.97
CA LEU A 133 -5.97 7.46 13.92
C LEU A 133 -6.74 7.44 15.24
N VAL A 134 -7.00 6.25 15.74
CA VAL A 134 -7.61 6.02 17.06
C VAL A 134 -6.61 5.27 17.92
N ASP A 135 -6.44 5.67 19.19
CA ASP A 135 -5.64 4.94 20.17
C ASP A 135 -6.39 4.83 21.51
N GLY A 136 -7.03 3.68 21.71
CA GLY A 136 -7.95 3.47 22.82
C GLY A 136 -9.23 4.30 22.68
N ASP A 137 -9.90 4.59 23.82
CA ASP A 137 -11.25 5.15 23.82
C ASP A 137 -11.31 6.68 23.67
N ASN A 138 -10.20 7.37 23.94
CA ASN A 138 -10.23 8.84 24.10
C ASN A 138 -9.25 9.60 23.19
N PHE A 139 -8.48 8.92 22.37
CA PHE A 139 -7.51 9.59 21.51
C PHE A 139 -7.86 9.38 20.04
N HIS A 140 -8.25 10.47 19.37
CA HIS A 140 -8.59 10.50 17.95
C HIS A 140 -7.84 11.63 17.27
N VAL A 141 -7.20 11.33 16.16
CA VAL A 141 -6.46 12.29 15.34
C VAL A 141 -6.88 12.14 13.89
N LEU A 142 -7.21 13.25 13.24
CA LEU A 142 -7.46 13.30 11.80
C LEU A 142 -6.18 13.71 11.08
N LEU A 143 -5.78 12.89 10.12
CA LEU A 143 -4.54 13.00 9.35
C LEU A 143 -4.82 13.22 7.86
N THR A 144 -3.99 14.05 7.25
CA THR A 144 -3.78 14.08 5.79
C THR A 144 -2.46 13.39 5.44
N SER A 145 -2.08 13.40 4.16
CA SER A 145 -0.75 12.95 3.72
C SER A 145 0.42 13.79 4.28
N ASP A 146 0.12 14.99 4.79
CA ASP A 146 1.16 15.97 5.14
C ASP A 146 1.20 16.31 6.62
N ASP A 147 0.05 16.29 7.33
CA ASP A 147 -0.01 16.75 8.71
C ASP A 147 -1.29 16.31 9.46
N ILE A 148 -1.32 16.63 10.73
CA ILE A 148 -2.50 16.53 11.61
C ILE A 148 -3.45 17.70 11.30
N VAL A 149 -4.72 17.38 11.07
CA VAL A 149 -5.78 18.39 10.87
C VAL A 149 -6.52 18.69 12.17
N GLU A 150 -6.83 17.66 12.96
CA GLU A 150 -7.61 17.80 14.18
C GLU A 150 -7.21 16.73 15.20
N VAL A 151 -7.15 17.12 16.47
CA VAL A 151 -6.98 16.20 17.61
C VAL A 151 -8.22 16.29 18.47
N LYS A 152 -8.94 15.19 18.63
CA LYS A 152 -10.08 15.05 19.57
C LYS A 152 -9.59 14.26 20.78
N LYS A 153 -9.80 14.84 21.96
CA LYS A 153 -9.50 14.23 23.26
C LYS A 153 -10.78 13.89 23.99
#